data_50800b6230536c0f52a60d447e2faa61
#
_entry.id   50800b6230536c0f52a60d447e2faa61
#
_cell.length_a   1.000
_cell.length_b   1.000
_cell.length_c   1.000
_cell.angle_alpha   90.00
_cell.angle_beta   90.00
_cell.angle_gamma   90.00
#
_symmetry.space_group_name_H-M   'P 1'
#
loop_
_entity.id
_entity.type
_entity.pdbx_description
1 polymer ?
#
loop_
_entity_poly.entity_id
_entity_poly.type
_entity_poly.pdbx_seq_one_letter_code
_entity_poly.pdbx_strand_id
1 'polypeptide(L)'
;MIVRTLEQCRQSERRVVAENWESVRMLLKDDHMGFSFHITTIYANTQTHIHYRNHLESVYCMSGEGEIEVVGGKTYPIQPGTLYILDQHDEHYLRAFSNEMVMACVFNPPLTGHEIHDAEGVYPLDKSELMSQCHKEK
;
A
#
# COMPACT_ATOMS: atom_id res chain seq x y z
N MET A 1 11.78 22.66 1.26
CA MET A 1 10.65 22.13 0.45
C MET A 1 11.16 21.03 -0.46
N ILE A 2 10.39 19.95 -0.58
CA ILE A 2 10.74 18.81 -1.43
C ILE A 2 9.71 18.73 -2.55
N VAL A 3 10.18 18.61 -3.80
CA VAL A 3 9.31 18.47 -4.97
C VAL A 3 9.81 17.29 -5.81
N ARG A 4 8.92 16.34 -6.08
CA ARG A 4 9.22 15.17 -6.91
C ARG A 4 8.08 14.98 -7.91
N THR A 5 8.42 14.50 -9.10
CA THR A 5 7.38 14.10 -10.06
C THR A 5 7.23 12.58 -10.03
N LEU A 6 6.05 12.09 -10.41
CA LEU A 6 5.80 10.66 -10.55
C LEU A 6 6.81 10.03 -11.52
N GLU A 7 7.10 10.72 -12.63
CA GLU A 7 8.02 10.21 -13.65
C GLU A 7 9.44 10.07 -13.11
N GLN A 8 9.93 11.05 -12.35
CA GLN A 8 11.25 10.95 -11.71
C GLN A 8 11.31 9.76 -10.75
N CYS A 9 10.26 9.59 -9.93
CA CYS A 9 10.21 8.49 -8.98
C CYS A 9 10.10 7.14 -9.69
N ARG A 10 9.33 7.06 -10.79
CA ARG A 10 9.16 5.83 -11.58
C ARG A 10 10.49 5.35 -12.16
N GLN A 11 11.39 6.24 -12.51
CA GLN A 11 12.70 5.92 -13.08
C GLN A 11 13.78 5.70 -12.02
N SER A 12 13.41 5.65 -10.76
CA SER A 12 14.33 5.50 -9.64
C SER A 12 14.06 4.20 -8.86
N GLU A 13 14.85 3.97 -7.81
CA GLU A 13 14.65 2.88 -6.86
C GLU A 13 13.34 2.99 -6.08
N ARG A 14 12.62 4.11 -6.18
CA ARG A 14 11.31 4.32 -5.56
C ARG A 14 10.21 3.50 -6.24
N ARG A 15 10.46 2.95 -7.42
CA ARG A 15 9.56 2.02 -8.09
C ARG A 15 9.89 0.60 -7.64
N VAL A 16 8.92 -0.03 -6.99
CA VAL A 16 9.01 -1.42 -6.54
C VAL A 16 7.98 -2.24 -7.30
N VAL A 17 8.43 -3.34 -7.91
CA VAL A 17 7.60 -4.21 -8.74
C VAL A 17 7.45 -5.56 -8.08
N ALA A 18 6.22 -6.03 -7.95
CA ALA A 18 5.87 -7.37 -7.50
C ALA A 18 5.13 -8.14 -8.59
N GLU A 19 4.64 -9.33 -8.29
CA GLU A 19 3.95 -10.16 -9.30
C GLU A 19 2.65 -9.51 -9.79
N ASN A 20 1.85 -8.99 -8.86
CA ASN A 20 0.50 -8.51 -9.15
C ASN A 20 0.36 -6.99 -9.15
N TRP A 21 1.42 -6.28 -8.80
CA TRP A 21 1.36 -4.83 -8.65
C TRP A 21 2.74 -4.20 -8.77
N GLU A 22 2.74 -2.89 -8.98
CA GLU A 22 3.93 -2.05 -8.81
C GLU A 22 3.55 -0.82 -8.00
N SER A 23 4.51 -0.29 -7.26
CA SER A 23 4.31 0.85 -6.39
C SER A 23 5.43 1.86 -6.60
N VAL A 24 5.05 3.10 -6.89
CA VAL A 24 5.99 4.22 -6.98
C VAL A 24 5.88 5.01 -5.66
N ARG A 25 6.92 4.95 -4.84
CA ARG A 25 6.92 5.48 -3.49
C ARG A 25 7.43 6.91 -3.49
N MET A 26 6.50 7.86 -3.51
CA MET A 26 6.81 9.27 -3.69
C MET A 26 7.22 9.98 -2.41
N LEU A 27 6.67 9.54 -1.27
CA LEU A 27 6.97 10.09 0.05
C LEU A 27 7.22 8.92 0.99
N LEU A 28 8.35 8.95 1.68
CA LEU A 28 8.80 7.84 2.50
C LEU A 28 9.15 8.30 3.92
N LYS A 29 9.49 7.36 4.78
CA LYS A 29 9.84 7.60 6.18
C LYS A 29 10.93 8.67 6.33
N ASP A 30 11.94 8.65 5.48
CA ASP A 30 13.08 9.58 5.55
C ASP A 30 12.71 11.03 5.21
N ASP A 31 11.51 11.27 4.71
CA ASP A 31 11.00 12.63 4.50
C ASP A 31 10.43 13.26 5.78
N HIS A 32 10.30 12.46 6.87
CA HIS A 32 9.90 12.90 8.22
C HIS A 32 8.53 13.57 8.28
N MET A 33 7.56 13.07 7.49
CA MET A 33 6.20 13.62 7.48
C MET A 33 5.22 12.80 8.33
N GLY A 34 5.66 11.64 8.84
CA GLY A 34 4.81 10.77 9.69
C GLY A 34 3.91 9.83 8.91
N PHE A 35 4.01 9.81 7.59
CA PHE A 35 3.28 8.88 6.71
C PHE A 35 4.08 8.69 5.43
N SER A 36 3.71 7.69 4.62
CA SER A 36 4.26 7.53 3.27
C SER A 36 3.13 7.63 2.24
N PHE A 37 3.49 8.02 1.02
CA PHE A 37 2.53 8.22 -0.08
C PHE A 37 3.03 7.51 -1.32
N HIS A 38 2.17 6.69 -1.93
CA HIS A 38 2.52 5.83 -3.05
C HIS A 38 1.48 5.93 -4.15
N ILE A 39 1.93 5.85 -5.40
CA ILE A 39 1.06 5.59 -6.53
C ILE A 39 1.27 4.14 -6.92
N THR A 40 0.24 3.33 -6.75
CA THR A 40 0.30 1.88 -6.93
C THR A 40 -0.59 1.47 -8.10
N THR A 41 -0.03 0.68 -9.00
CA THR A 41 -0.78 0.07 -10.09
C THR A 41 -1.02 -1.39 -9.74
N ILE A 42 -2.29 -1.78 -9.68
CA ILE A 42 -2.69 -3.18 -9.53
C ILE A 42 -2.93 -3.71 -10.93
N TYR A 43 -2.19 -4.73 -11.32
CA TYR A 43 -2.26 -5.26 -12.69
C TYR A 43 -3.60 -5.89 -12.98
N ALA A 44 -4.03 -5.78 -14.23
CA ALA A 44 -5.31 -6.34 -14.70
C ALA A 44 -5.42 -7.84 -14.42
N ASN A 45 -6.62 -8.29 -14.09
CA ASN A 45 -6.94 -9.71 -13.90
C ASN A 45 -6.10 -10.38 -12.81
N THR A 46 -5.81 -9.65 -11.73
CA THR A 46 -5.04 -10.18 -10.59
C THR A 46 -5.88 -10.23 -9.33
N GLN A 47 -5.50 -11.13 -8.43
CA GLN A 47 -6.00 -11.20 -7.06
C GLN A 47 -4.80 -11.23 -6.12
N THR A 48 -4.80 -10.33 -5.14
CA THR A 48 -3.72 -10.22 -4.16
C THR A 48 -4.29 -10.34 -2.75
N HIS A 49 -3.72 -11.27 -1.97
CA HIS A 49 -4.02 -11.39 -0.55
C HIS A 49 -3.17 -10.38 0.22
N ILE A 50 -3.80 -9.59 1.05
CA ILE A 50 -3.16 -8.52 1.81
C ILE A 50 -3.65 -8.55 3.25
N HIS A 51 -2.70 -8.38 4.20
CA HIS A 51 -3.03 -8.26 5.61
C HIS A 51 -2.01 -7.36 6.30
N TYR A 52 -2.29 -6.06 6.37
CA TYR A 52 -1.38 -5.09 7.00
C TYR A 52 -1.54 -5.10 8.52
N ARG A 53 -0.87 -6.04 9.18
CA ARG A 53 -0.85 -6.14 10.64
C ARG A 53 -0.07 -5.01 11.30
N ASN A 54 0.90 -4.45 10.58
CA ASN A 54 1.85 -3.47 11.09
C ASN A 54 1.57 -2.04 10.63
N HIS A 55 0.62 -1.86 9.71
CA HIS A 55 0.34 -0.57 9.07
C HIS A 55 -1.16 -0.34 8.95
N LEU A 56 -1.54 0.93 9.03
CA LEU A 56 -2.84 1.41 8.57
C LEU A 56 -2.66 1.95 7.16
N GLU A 57 -3.67 1.80 6.33
CA GLU A 57 -3.63 2.31 4.95
C GLU A 57 -4.97 2.92 4.57
N SER A 58 -4.90 4.03 3.83
CA SER A 58 -6.04 4.52 3.08
C SER A 58 -5.68 4.53 1.59
N VAL A 59 -6.65 4.17 0.76
CA VAL A 59 -6.45 3.95 -0.68
C VAL A 59 -7.56 4.65 -1.46
N TYR A 60 -7.15 5.50 -2.40
CA TYR A 60 -8.06 6.19 -3.31
C TYR A 60 -7.86 5.67 -4.73
N CYS A 61 -8.94 5.20 -5.37
CA CYS A 61 -8.88 4.73 -6.75
C CYS A 61 -8.93 5.90 -7.72
N MET A 62 -7.88 6.04 -8.53
CA MET A 62 -7.77 7.09 -9.54
C MET A 62 -8.32 6.61 -10.88
N SER A 63 -8.11 5.34 -11.23
CA SER A 63 -8.58 4.76 -12.49
C SER A 63 -8.69 3.24 -12.36
N GLY A 64 -9.45 2.63 -13.27
CA GLY A 64 -9.68 1.20 -13.29
C GLY A 64 -10.84 0.78 -12.39
N GLU A 65 -11.18 -0.50 -12.43
CA GLU A 65 -12.26 -1.09 -11.65
C GLU A 65 -11.84 -2.42 -11.07
N GLY A 66 -12.38 -2.72 -9.89
CA GLY A 66 -12.12 -3.96 -9.20
C GLY A 66 -12.99 -4.11 -7.97
N GLU A 67 -12.51 -4.86 -7.02
CA GLU A 67 -13.21 -5.08 -5.76
C GLU A 67 -12.25 -5.41 -4.63
N ILE A 68 -12.71 -5.19 -3.41
CA ILE A 68 -12.01 -5.60 -2.20
C ILE A 68 -12.94 -6.50 -1.39
N GLU A 69 -12.47 -7.70 -1.06
CA GLU A 69 -13.21 -8.65 -0.23
C GLU A 69 -12.53 -8.76 1.14
N VAL A 70 -13.26 -8.39 2.18
CA VAL A 70 -12.78 -8.54 3.56
C VAL A 70 -12.96 -9.99 3.98
N VAL A 71 -11.90 -10.63 4.47
CA VAL A 71 -11.97 -12.04 4.93
C VAL A 71 -12.96 -12.14 6.07
N GLY A 72 -13.97 -12.99 5.90
CA GLY A 72 -15.06 -13.15 6.88
C GLY A 72 -16.08 -12.01 6.85
N GLY A 73 -16.02 -11.12 5.88
CA GLY A 73 -16.88 -9.94 5.76
C GLY A 73 -17.44 -9.76 4.36
N LYS A 74 -17.65 -8.52 3.99
CA LYS A 74 -18.29 -8.13 2.74
C LYS A 74 -17.28 -7.90 1.62
N THR A 75 -17.79 -7.91 0.38
CA THR A 75 -17.08 -7.49 -0.80
C THR A 75 -17.62 -6.13 -1.23
N TYR A 76 -16.70 -5.20 -1.50
CA TYR A 76 -17.03 -3.82 -1.89
C TYR A 76 -16.49 -3.55 -3.29
N PRO A 77 -17.30 -2.93 -4.18
CA PRO A 77 -16.79 -2.54 -5.49
C PRO A 77 -15.81 -1.37 -5.38
N ILE A 78 -14.82 -1.35 -6.27
CA ILE A 78 -13.86 -0.26 -6.40
C ILE A 78 -13.99 0.30 -7.81
N GLN A 79 -14.17 1.61 -7.91
CA GLN A 79 -14.21 2.36 -9.16
C GLN A 79 -13.52 3.70 -8.95
N PRO A 80 -13.23 4.48 -10.01
CA PRO A 80 -12.62 5.79 -9.82
C PRO A 80 -13.42 6.65 -8.84
N GLY A 81 -12.72 7.22 -7.86
CA GLY A 81 -13.36 8.01 -6.80
C GLY A 81 -13.66 7.24 -5.51
N THR A 82 -13.46 5.93 -5.49
CA THR A 82 -13.65 5.13 -4.27
C THR A 82 -12.45 5.31 -3.35
N LEU A 83 -12.73 5.64 -2.07
CA LEU A 83 -11.75 5.59 -0.98
C LEU A 83 -12.10 4.41 -0.08
N TYR A 84 -11.13 3.55 0.21
CA TYR A 84 -11.29 2.59 1.29
C TYR A 84 -10.18 2.76 2.33
N ILE A 85 -10.51 2.44 3.58
CA ILE A 85 -9.63 2.67 4.74
C ILE A 85 -9.48 1.37 5.48
N LEU A 86 -8.25 0.90 5.62
CA LEU A 86 -7.91 -0.31 6.37
C LEU A 86 -7.56 0.09 7.80
N ASP A 87 -8.58 0.43 8.59
CA ASP A 87 -8.46 0.98 9.96
C ASP A 87 -8.49 -0.09 11.05
N GLN A 88 -8.86 -1.34 10.71
CA GLN A 88 -8.97 -2.45 11.64
C GLN A 88 -7.94 -3.54 11.32
N HIS A 89 -6.87 -3.23 10.60
CA HIS A 89 -5.92 -4.21 10.11
C HIS A 89 -6.60 -5.35 9.34
N ASP A 90 -7.59 -4.99 8.52
CA ASP A 90 -8.47 -5.94 7.82
C ASP A 90 -7.69 -6.82 6.85
N GLU A 91 -7.77 -8.12 7.06
CA GLU A 91 -7.29 -9.10 6.08
C GLU A 91 -8.25 -9.10 4.89
N HIS A 92 -7.71 -9.01 3.67
CA HIS A 92 -8.55 -8.86 2.49
C HIS A 92 -7.89 -9.41 1.23
N TYR A 93 -8.73 -9.59 0.21
CA TYR A 93 -8.31 -9.83 -1.17
C TYR A 93 -8.62 -8.60 -2.01
N LEU A 94 -7.63 -8.13 -2.76
CA LEU A 94 -7.78 -7.02 -3.70
C LEU A 94 -7.75 -7.58 -5.11
N ARG A 95 -8.78 -7.27 -5.90
CA ARG A 95 -8.91 -7.75 -7.28
C ARG A 95 -9.03 -6.58 -8.24
N ALA A 96 -8.20 -6.60 -9.28
CA ALA A 96 -8.40 -5.75 -10.45
C ALA A 96 -9.11 -6.57 -11.53
N PHE A 97 -10.05 -5.96 -12.23
CA PHE A 97 -10.80 -6.63 -13.30
C PHE A 97 -10.02 -6.54 -14.63
N SER A 98 -10.70 -6.30 -15.74
CA SER A 98 -10.07 -6.33 -17.06
C SER A 98 -9.09 -5.20 -17.34
N ASN A 99 -9.13 -4.12 -16.55
CA ASN A 99 -8.19 -3.01 -16.63
C ASN A 99 -7.38 -2.91 -15.33
N GLU A 100 -6.14 -2.44 -15.42
CA GLU A 100 -5.37 -2.14 -14.24
C GLU A 100 -6.03 -1.04 -13.40
N MET A 101 -5.86 -1.10 -12.10
CA MET A 101 -6.28 -0.03 -11.19
C MET A 101 -5.06 0.81 -10.79
N VAL A 102 -5.20 2.14 -10.86
CA VAL A 102 -4.18 3.06 -10.35
C VAL A 102 -4.71 3.69 -9.08
N MET A 103 -3.95 3.54 -8.00
CA MET A 103 -4.36 3.87 -6.63
C MET A 103 -3.38 4.86 -6.01
N ALA A 104 -3.92 5.85 -5.30
CA ALA A 104 -3.12 6.70 -4.42
C ALA A 104 -3.23 6.14 -2.99
N CYS A 105 -2.11 5.78 -2.39
CA CYS A 105 -2.05 5.05 -1.12
C CYS A 105 -1.27 5.84 -0.07
N VAL A 106 -1.78 5.85 1.15
CA VAL A 106 -1.11 6.46 2.32
C VAL A 106 -0.97 5.40 3.40
N PHE A 107 0.25 5.24 3.92
CA PHE A 107 0.56 4.32 5.02
C PHE A 107 1.00 5.05 6.28
N ASN A 108 0.55 4.56 7.42
CA ASN A 108 1.01 4.95 8.75
C ASN A 108 1.23 3.66 9.58
N PRO A 109 2.42 3.40 10.11
CA PRO A 109 3.65 4.19 9.95
C PRO A 109 4.14 4.22 8.51
N PRO A 110 5.01 5.20 8.16
CA PRO A 110 5.51 5.31 6.80
C PRO A 110 6.40 4.13 6.41
N LEU A 111 6.32 3.73 5.14
CA LEU A 111 7.24 2.74 4.59
C LEU A 111 8.63 3.35 4.39
N THR A 112 9.65 2.49 4.41
CA THR A 112 11.06 2.88 4.19
C THR A 112 11.41 2.95 2.71
N GLY A 113 10.71 2.20 1.86
CA GLY A 113 10.83 2.27 0.42
C GLY A 113 11.05 0.94 -0.29
N HIS A 114 11.46 -0.09 0.43
CA HIS A 114 11.84 -1.38 -0.17
C HIS A 114 10.90 -2.52 0.24
N GLU A 115 9.88 -2.25 1.02
CA GLU A 115 8.99 -3.29 1.53
C GLU A 115 8.20 -3.94 0.40
N ILE A 116 8.15 -5.27 0.44
CA ILE A 116 7.31 -6.11 -0.40
C ILE A 116 6.51 -7.00 0.56
N HIS A 117 5.27 -7.32 0.20
CA HIS A 117 4.45 -8.24 1.00
C HIS A 117 5.17 -9.56 1.22
N ASP A 118 5.12 -10.09 2.44
CA ASP A 118 5.52 -11.46 2.73
C ASP A 118 4.45 -12.45 2.22
N ALA A 119 4.61 -13.75 2.50
CA ALA A 119 3.67 -14.78 2.04
C ALA A 119 2.25 -14.61 2.59
N GLU A 120 2.07 -13.85 3.68
CA GLU A 120 0.78 -13.58 4.30
C GLU A 120 0.18 -12.23 3.88
N GLY A 121 0.83 -11.49 2.98
CA GLY A 121 0.38 -10.17 2.54
C GLY A 121 0.70 -9.05 3.52
N VAL A 122 1.73 -9.20 4.34
CA VAL A 122 2.12 -8.26 5.39
C VAL A 122 3.38 -7.52 4.99
N TYR A 123 3.43 -6.20 5.24
CA TYR A 123 4.69 -5.46 5.19
C TYR A 123 5.40 -5.56 6.55
N PRO A 124 6.72 -5.83 6.56
CA PRO A 124 7.47 -5.85 7.80
C PRO A 124 7.64 -4.45 8.37
N LEU A 125 7.75 -4.35 9.70
CA LEU A 125 8.21 -3.13 10.35
C LEU A 125 9.71 -2.96 10.11
N ASP A 126 10.19 -1.71 10.06
CA ASP A 126 11.62 -1.47 10.00
C ASP A 126 12.28 -1.74 11.38
N LYS A 127 13.61 -1.79 11.40
CA LYS A 127 14.36 -2.13 12.61
C LYS A 127 14.14 -1.13 13.75
N SER A 128 13.99 0.16 13.44
CA SER A 128 13.81 1.18 14.46
C SER A 128 12.43 1.07 15.13
N GLU A 129 11.40 0.71 14.40
CA GLU A 129 10.06 0.50 14.92
C GLU A 129 9.98 -0.76 15.79
N LEU A 130 10.65 -1.85 15.38
CA LEU A 130 10.74 -3.06 16.18
C LEU A 130 11.45 -2.80 17.49
N MET A 131 12.53 -2.06 17.51
CA MET A 131 13.26 -1.68 18.73
C MET A 131 12.40 -0.81 19.64
N SER A 132 11.63 0.14 19.08
CA SER A 132 10.69 0.97 19.84
C SER A 132 9.62 0.13 20.53
N GLN A 133 9.07 -0.89 19.85
CA GLN A 133 8.10 -1.81 20.43
C GLN A 133 8.71 -2.63 21.57
N CYS A 134 9.93 -3.13 21.41
CA CYS A 134 10.62 -3.86 22.47
C CYS A 134 10.81 -3.03 23.74
N HIS A 135 11.07 -1.73 23.60
CA HIS A 135 11.18 -0.82 24.74
C HIS A 135 9.84 -0.55 25.42
N LYS A 136 8.73 -0.55 24.68
CA LYS A 136 7.38 -0.34 25.23
C LYS A 136 6.86 -1.53 26.02
N GLU A 137 7.32 -2.74 25.72
CA GLU A 137 6.92 -3.97 26.41
C GLU A 137 7.66 -4.22 27.73
N LYS A 138 8.65 -3.39 28.05
CA LYS A 138 9.40 -3.43 29.29
C LYS A 138 8.88 -2.42 30.29
#